data_afa544331ff3bf1e9c373167a1bb6222
#
_entry.id   afa544331ff3bf1e9c373167a1bb6222
#
_cell.length_a   1.000
_cell.length_b   1.000
_cell.length_c   1.000
_cell.angle_alpha   90.00
_cell.angle_beta   90.00
_cell.angle_gamma   90.00
#
_symmetry.space_group_name_H-M   'P 1'
#
loop_
_entity.id
_entity.type
_entity.pdbx_description
1 polymer ?
#
loop_
_entity_poly.entity_id
_entity_poly.type
_entity_poly.pdbx_seq_one_letter_code
_entity_poly.pdbx_strand_id
1 'polypeptide(L)'
;MQQDNRPLKKIKRKSKGYLLSNFIIRKIWSVFSKTNAKPLFILGNPKSGTTIIANLLSKATKQTLTADIQSVIKHATLQLDFNLLSFDDFIKQHKYEFSKEIIKEPFLSFYTEELIKSFPNAKFIWIVRNPYQNIRSILNRLKIPG
;
A
#
# COMPACT_ATOMS: atom_id res chain seq x y z
N MET A 1 -24.09 -28.15 24.40
CA MET A 1 -23.21 -27.73 23.30
C MET A 1 -24.09 -27.28 22.14
N GLN A 2 -24.35 -25.99 22.00
CA GLN A 2 -25.09 -25.45 20.86
C GLN A 2 -24.11 -25.13 19.74
N GLN A 3 -24.28 -25.77 18.58
CA GLN A 3 -23.52 -25.48 17.37
C GLN A 3 -23.99 -24.13 16.81
N ASP A 4 -23.06 -23.16 16.74
CA ASP A 4 -23.28 -21.84 16.13
C ASP A 4 -23.33 -21.97 14.60
N ASN A 5 -24.53 -22.06 14.04
CA ASN A 5 -24.80 -22.16 12.61
C ASN A 5 -24.91 -20.78 11.94
N ARG A 6 -23.96 -19.89 12.14
CA ARG A 6 -23.93 -18.63 11.38
C ARG A 6 -23.44 -18.88 9.95
N PRO A 7 -24.20 -18.53 8.91
CA PRO A 7 -23.77 -18.72 7.53
C PRO A 7 -22.56 -17.83 7.24
N LEU A 8 -21.45 -18.45 6.81
CA LEU A 8 -20.28 -17.75 6.30
C LEU A 8 -20.70 -16.83 5.15
N LYS A 9 -20.66 -15.50 5.37
CA LYS A 9 -20.88 -14.51 4.30
C LYS A 9 -19.89 -14.79 3.17
N LYS A 10 -20.38 -15.31 2.04
CA LYS A 10 -19.60 -15.46 0.79
C LYS A 10 -19.04 -14.09 0.41
N ILE A 11 -17.73 -13.90 0.60
CA ILE A 11 -17.01 -12.74 0.08
C ILE A 11 -17.11 -12.85 -1.45
N LYS A 12 -17.94 -12.00 -2.06
CA LYS A 12 -18.05 -11.89 -3.53
C LYS A 12 -16.64 -11.59 -4.08
N ARG A 13 -16.03 -12.57 -4.75
CA ARG A 13 -14.80 -12.35 -5.53
C ARG A 13 -15.13 -11.28 -6.56
N LYS A 14 -14.50 -10.10 -6.45
CA LYS A 14 -14.61 -9.06 -7.47
C LYS A 14 -14.18 -9.64 -8.80
N SER A 15 -15.04 -9.51 -9.82
CA SER A 15 -14.78 -10.07 -11.15
C SER A 15 -13.48 -9.53 -11.75
N LYS A 16 -12.77 -10.33 -12.56
CA LYS A 16 -11.56 -9.90 -13.27
C LYS A 16 -11.75 -8.61 -14.09
N GLY A 17 -12.96 -8.41 -14.64
CA GLY A 17 -13.31 -7.19 -15.39
C GLY A 17 -13.31 -5.92 -14.53
N TYR A 18 -13.78 -5.98 -13.27
CA TYR A 18 -13.76 -4.84 -12.36
C TYR A 18 -12.30 -4.44 -11.97
N LEU A 19 -11.41 -5.43 -11.86
CA LEU A 19 -10.00 -5.17 -11.60
C LEU A 19 -9.29 -4.55 -12.80
N LEU A 20 -9.64 -4.98 -14.02
CA LEU A 20 -9.06 -4.46 -15.26
C LEU A 20 -9.52 -3.02 -15.53
N SER A 21 -10.81 -2.72 -15.35
CA SER A 21 -11.35 -1.37 -15.50
C SER A 21 -10.71 -0.38 -14.53
N ASN A 22 -10.54 -0.78 -13.27
CA ASN A 22 -9.85 0.07 -12.28
C ASN A 22 -8.38 0.33 -12.62
N PHE A 23 -7.70 -0.64 -13.24
CA PHE A 23 -6.30 -0.46 -13.67
C PHE A 23 -6.19 0.55 -14.82
N ILE A 24 -7.06 0.44 -15.83
CA ILE A 24 -7.10 1.37 -16.97
C ILE A 24 -7.46 2.79 -16.50
N ILE A 25 -8.50 2.92 -15.67
CA ILE A 25 -8.92 4.20 -15.11
C ILE A 25 -7.78 4.84 -14.31
N ARG A 26 -7.08 4.10 -13.46
CA ARG A 26 -5.93 4.62 -12.71
C ARG A 26 -4.79 5.10 -13.61
N LYS A 27 -4.52 4.37 -14.71
CA LYS A 27 -3.50 4.76 -15.67
C LYS A 27 -3.85 6.07 -16.39
N ILE A 28 -5.12 6.25 -16.74
CA ILE A 28 -5.63 7.51 -17.33
C ILE A 28 -5.51 8.65 -16.29
N TRP A 29 -5.95 8.44 -15.07
CA TRP A 29 -5.84 9.43 -14.00
C TRP A 29 -4.38 9.78 -13.64
N SER A 30 -3.45 8.82 -13.79
CA SER A 30 -2.03 9.06 -13.55
C SER A 30 -1.44 10.10 -14.53
N VAL A 31 -1.96 10.18 -15.75
CA VAL A 31 -1.51 11.17 -16.75
C VAL A 31 -1.89 12.58 -16.33
N PHE A 32 -3.07 12.77 -15.74
CA PHE A 32 -3.61 14.09 -15.34
C PHE A 32 -3.32 14.45 -13.88
N SER A 33 -2.83 13.52 -13.08
CA SER A 33 -2.55 13.77 -11.66
C SER A 33 -1.18 14.42 -11.48
N LYS A 34 -1.09 15.34 -10.52
CA LYS A 34 0.18 15.81 -9.96
C LYS A 34 0.46 15.10 -8.65
N THR A 35 1.71 14.75 -8.41
CA THR A 35 2.13 14.23 -7.11
C THR A 35 1.91 15.26 -6.02
N ASN A 36 1.53 14.81 -4.84
CA ASN A 36 1.43 15.69 -3.67
C ASN A 36 2.85 16.10 -3.22
N ALA A 37 3.08 17.38 -3.05
CA ALA A 37 4.40 17.88 -2.61
C ALA A 37 4.67 17.64 -1.11
N LYS A 38 3.64 17.37 -0.31
CA LYS A 38 3.73 17.21 1.16
C LYS A 38 2.93 15.99 1.63
N PRO A 39 3.17 14.78 1.08
CA PRO A 39 2.44 13.60 1.49
C PRO A 39 2.85 13.15 2.89
N LEU A 40 1.95 12.42 3.56
CA LEU A 40 2.25 11.65 4.74
C LEU A 40 2.47 10.19 4.35
N PHE A 41 3.68 9.70 4.46
CA PHE A 41 3.99 8.29 4.26
C PHE A 41 3.80 7.48 5.54
N ILE A 42 3.11 6.35 5.43
CA ILE A 42 2.98 5.37 6.51
C ILE A 42 3.75 4.12 6.09
N LEU A 43 4.90 3.95 6.70
CA LEU A 43 5.89 2.91 6.43
C LEU A 43 5.89 1.85 7.53
N GLY A 44 6.49 0.72 7.24
CA GLY A 44 6.65 -0.40 8.17
C GLY A 44 6.46 -1.74 7.49
N ASN A 45 6.85 -2.81 8.16
CA ASN A 45 6.74 -4.17 7.61
C ASN A 45 5.29 -4.56 7.31
N PRO A 46 5.05 -5.40 6.29
CA PRO A 46 3.76 -6.05 6.11
C PRO A 46 3.28 -6.69 7.42
N LYS A 47 1.99 -6.59 7.72
CA LYS A 47 1.38 -7.12 8.97
C LYS A 47 1.78 -6.40 10.26
N SER A 48 2.44 -5.25 10.20
CA SER A 48 2.74 -4.42 11.38
C SER A 48 1.55 -3.54 11.84
N GLY A 49 0.46 -3.47 11.07
CA GLY A 49 -0.71 -2.65 11.40
C GLY A 49 -0.80 -1.36 10.58
N THR A 50 0.08 -1.14 9.62
CA THR A 50 0.11 0.06 8.75
C THR A 50 -1.25 0.39 8.12
N THR A 51 -2.01 -0.62 7.67
CA THR A 51 -3.33 -0.43 7.06
C THR A 51 -4.37 0.13 8.05
N ILE A 52 -4.34 -0.32 9.30
CA ILE A 52 -5.28 0.15 10.34
C ILE A 52 -4.99 1.61 10.64
N ILE A 53 -3.72 1.95 10.89
CA ILE A 53 -3.30 3.32 11.20
C ILE A 53 -3.61 4.26 10.04
N ALA A 54 -3.31 3.86 8.79
CA ALA A 54 -3.62 4.65 7.61
C ALA A 54 -5.12 4.97 7.47
N ASN A 55 -5.98 3.97 7.68
CA ASN A 55 -7.42 4.16 7.61
C ASN A 55 -7.96 5.03 8.76
N LEU A 56 -7.43 4.87 9.97
CA LEU A 56 -7.82 5.70 11.11
C LEU A 56 -7.44 7.17 10.87
N LEU A 57 -6.22 7.44 10.44
CA LEU A 57 -5.76 8.80 10.13
C LEU A 57 -6.57 9.41 8.99
N SER A 58 -6.77 8.69 7.89
CA SER A 58 -7.59 9.17 6.77
C SER A 58 -9.01 9.55 7.22
N LYS A 59 -9.65 8.72 8.04
CA LYS A 59 -10.99 9.02 8.57
C LYS A 59 -10.99 10.20 9.53
N ALA A 60 -10.02 10.27 10.45
CA ALA A 60 -9.94 11.33 11.45
C ALA A 60 -9.63 12.70 10.83
N THR A 61 -8.77 12.73 9.81
CA THR A 61 -8.35 13.98 9.15
C THR A 61 -9.15 14.31 7.90
N LYS A 62 -10.02 13.40 7.44
CA LYS A 62 -10.76 13.48 6.16
C LYS A 62 -9.83 13.58 4.93
N GLN A 63 -8.58 13.16 5.08
CA GLN A 63 -7.59 13.18 4.01
C GLN A 63 -7.70 11.96 3.10
N THR A 64 -7.35 12.15 1.83
CA THR A 64 -7.36 11.09 0.82
C THR A 64 -6.23 10.09 1.06
N LEU A 65 -6.52 8.80 0.83
CA LEU A 65 -5.62 7.70 1.15
C LEU A 65 -5.31 6.83 -0.08
N THR A 66 -4.04 6.56 -0.31
CA THR A 66 -3.57 5.39 -1.05
C THR A 66 -3.23 4.28 -0.04
N ALA A 67 -4.03 3.19 -0.04
CA ALA A 67 -3.85 2.10 0.92
C ALA A 67 -2.79 1.08 0.47
N ASP A 68 -2.67 0.82 -0.82
CA ASP A 68 -1.65 -0.03 -1.43
C ASP A 68 -1.48 0.36 -2.91
N ILE A 69 -0.25 0.29 -3.42
CA ILE A 69 0.06 0.50 -4.83
C ILE A 69 -0.01 -0.86 -5.53
N GLN A 70 -1.08 -1.12 -6.27
CA GLN A 70 -1.38 -2.46 -6.80
C GLN A 70 -0.32 -3.02 -7.76
N SER A 71 0.42 -2.18 -8.47
CA SER A 71 1.51 -2.62 -9.36
C SER A 71 2.71 -3.17 -8.58
N VAL A 72 2.93 -2.69 -7.36
CA VAL A 72 3.96 -3.19 -6.44
C VAL A 72 3.75 -4.68 -6.17
N ILE A 73 2.49 -5.11 -6.00
CA ILE A 73 2.15 -6.51 -5.77
C ILE A 73 2.46 -7.40 -6.98
N LYS A 74 2.59 -6.81 -8.18
CA LYS A 74 2.68 -7.60 -9.40
C LYS A 74 4.08 -7.73 -9.99
N HIS A 75 4.91 -6.71 -10.04
CA HIS A 75 6.26 -6.79 -10.64
C HIS A 75 7.12 -5.53 -10.42
N ALA A 76 6.57 -4.41 -9.98
CA ALA A 76 7.33 -3.16 -9.87
C ALA A 76 8.47 -3.25 -8.84
N THR A 77 8.30 -4.09 -7.80
CA THR A 77 9.34 -4.37 -6.81
C THR A 77 10.57 -4.97 -7.45
N LEU A 78 10.38 -6.04 -8.23
CA LEU A 78 11.49 -6.70 -8.93
C LEU A 78 12.19 -5.75 -9.91
N GLN A 79 11.42 -4.92 -10.61
CA GLN A 79 12.00 -3.97 -11.57
C GLN A 79 12.85 -2.89 -10.86
N LEU A 80 12.43 -2.44 -9.69
CA LEU A 80 13.21 -1.52 -8.86
C LEU A 80 14.45 -2.20 -8.26
N ASP A 81 14.29 -3.41 -7.70
CA ASP A 81 15.37 -4.17 -7.06
C ASP A 81 16.48 -4.55 -8.06
N PHE A 82 16.11 -4.82 -9.32
CA PHE A 82 17.06 -5.11 -10.40
C PHE A 82 17.46 -3.89 -11.24
N ASN A 83 17.15 -2.67 -10.79
CA ASN A 83 17.44 -1.41 -11.50
C ASN A 83 16.90 -1.35 -12.95
N LEU A 84 15.83 -2.11 -13.24
CA LEU A 84 15.15 -2.08 -14.54
C LEU A 84 14.15 -0.91 -14.62
N LEU A 85 13.83 -0.31 -13.51
CA LEU A 85 12.97 0.86 -13.37
C LEU A 85 13.61 1.82 -12.36
N SER A 86 13.75 3.10 -12.73
CA SER A 86 14.19 4.12 -11.78
C SER A 86 13.06 4.46 -10.79
N PHE A 87 13.41 4.90 -9.58
CA PHE A 87 12.42 5.30 -8.58
C PHE A 87 11.57 6.50 -9.07
N ASP A 88 12.19 7.43 -9.79
CA ASP A 88 11.49 8.56 -10.41
C ASP A 88 10.47 8.12 -11.45
N ASP A 89 10.81 7.13 -12.28
CA ASP A 89 9.88 6.61 -13.28
C ASP A 89 8.77 5.79 -12.63
N PHE A 90 9.05 5.09 -11.53
CA PHE A 90 8.04 4.47 -10.70
C PHE A 90 7.03 5.51 -10.17
N ILE A 91 7.50 6.64 -9.62
CA ILE A 91 6.62 7.73 -9.17
C ILE A 91 5.81 8.29 -10.35
N LYS A 92 6.43 8.51 -11.53
CA LYS A 92 5.74 9.01 -12.73
C LYS A 92 4.62 8.07 -13.19
N GLN A 93 4.86 6.76 -13.15
CA GLN A 93 3.86 5.76 -13.52
C GLN A 93 2.68 5.69 -12.52
N HIS A 94 2.92 6.10 -11.27
CA HIS A 94 1.97 6.02 -10.16
C HIS A 94 1.55 7.39 -9.62
N LYS A 95 1.56 8.44 -10.46
CA LYS A 95 1.20 9.80 -10.06
C LYS A 95 -0.15 9.89 -9.35
N TYR A 96 -1.12 9.07 -9.76
CA TYR A 96 -2.43 9.04 -9.12
C TYR A 96 -2.33 8.59 -7.65
N GLU A 97 -1.57 7.54 -7.38
CA GLU A 97 -1.33 7.05 -6.02
C GLU A 97 -0.53 8.05 -5.20
N PHE A 98 0.49 8.67 -5.80
CA PHE A 98 1.31 9.71 -5.16
C PHE A 98 0.66 11.10 -5.12
N SER A 99 -0.55 11.28 -5.68
CA SER A 99 -1.32 12.51 -5.54
C SER A 99 -2.07 12.61 -4.21
N LYS A 100 -2.21 11.51 -3.47
CA LYS A 100 -2.97 11.47 -2.21
C LYS A 100 -2.19 12.08 -1.06
N GLU A 101 -2.94 12.50 -0.03
CA GLU A 101 -2.37 13.14 1.16
C GLU A 101 -1.72 12.12 2.09
N ILE A 102 -2.29 10.93 2.18
CA ILE A 102 -1.75 9.80 2.95
C ILE A 102 -1.42 8.67 1.98
N ILE A 103 -0.19 8.16 2.07
CA ILE A 103 0.30 7.07 1.23
C ILE A 103 0.82 5.96 2.14
N LYS A 104 0.15 4.82 2.11
CA LYS A 104 0.55 3.62 2.82
C LYS A 104 0.94 2.55 1.82
N GLU A 105 2.21 2.19 1.79
CA GLU A 105 2.74 1.08 1.03
C GLU A 105 3.96 0.51 1.76
N PRO A 106 3.86 -0.70 2.34
CA PRO A 106 4.95 -1.29 3.13
C PRO A 106 6.25 -1.44 2.35
N PHE A 107 6.17 -1.68 1.06
CA PHE A 107 7.34 -1.82 0.20
C PHE A 107 8.18 -0.54 0.12
N LEU A 108 7.56 0.62 0.19
CA LEU A 108 8.27 1.90 0.18
C LEU A 108 9.21 2.09 1.38
N SER A 109 9.10 1.23 2.40
CA SER A 109 10.05 1.23 3.53
C SER A 109 11.48 0.91 3.10
N PHE A 110 11.68 0.19 2.01
CA PHE A 110 13.01 -0.14 1.48
C PHE A 110 13.61 1.00 0.63
N TYR A 111 12.80 2.00 0.26
CA TYR A 111 13.17 3.13 -0.59
C TYR A 111 13.01 4.47 0.14
N THR A 112 13.28 4.49 1.44
CA THR A 112 13.09 5.68 2.28
C THR A 112 14.00 6.83 1.86
N GLU A 113 15.23 6.56 1.45
CA GLU A 113 16.15 7.59 0.97
C GLU A 113 15.65 8.25 -0.32
N GLU A 114 15.17 7.44 -1.26
CA GLU A 114 14.59 7.90 -2.52
C GLU A 114 13.32 8.70 -2.27
N LEU A 115 12.49 8.28 -1.30
CA LEU A 115 11.30 9.03 -0.89
C LEU A 115 11.67 10.41 -0.33
N ILE A 116 12.67 10.50 0.53
CA ILE A 116 13.14 11.77 1.11
C ILE A 116 13.66 12.69 0.00
N LYS A 117 14.42 12.15 -0.96
CA LYS A 117 14.93 12.93 -2.11
C LYS A 117 13.79 13.44 -3.00
N SER A 118 12.83 12.57 -3.32
CA SER A 118 11.71 12.91 -4.23
C SER A 118 10.64 13.78 -3.57
N PHE A 119 10.48 13.69 -2.25
CA PHE A 119 9.46 14.41 -1.47
C PHE A 119 10.08 15.09 -0.23
N PRO A 120 10.87 16.16 -0.40
CA PRO A 120 11.62 16.77 0.70
C PRO A 120 10.74 17.38 1.80
N ASN A 121 9.47 17.65 1.50
CA ASN A 121 8.49 18.18 2.46
C ASN A 121 7.52 17.10 2.99
N ALA A 122 7.76 15.83 2.71
CA ALA A 122 6.93 14.74 3.20
C ALA A 122 7.07 14.56 4.71
N LYS A 123 6.02 14.00 5.31
CA LYS A 123 6.07 13.49 6.69
C LYS A 123 6.08 11.96 6.67
N PHE A 124 6.70 11.36 7.66
CA PHE A 124 6.84 9.92 7.76
C PHE A 124 6.34 9.42 9.11
N ILE A 125 5.52 8.39 9.10
CA ILE A 125 5.14 7.58 10.27
C ILE A 125 5.67 6.18 10.03
N TRP A 126 6.56 5.72 10.91
CA TRP A 126 7.12 4.37 10.85
C TRP A 126 6.43 3.48 11.89
N ILE A 127 5.75 2.43 11.43
CA ILE A 127 5.08 1.48 12.31
C ILE A 127 6.01 0.32 12.60
N VAL A 128 6.41 0.23 13.86
CA VAL A 128 7.24 -0.88 14.36
C VAL A 128 6.35 -1.83 15.16
N ARG A 129 6.52 -3.12 14.95
CA ARG A 129 5.84 -4.19 15.68
C ARG A 129 6.86 -5.19 16.19
N ASN A 130 6.55 -5.85 17.31
CA ASN A 130 7.37 -6.96 17.81
C ASN A 130 7.61 -7.98 16.68
N PRO A 131 8.88 -8.33 16.37
CA PRO A 131 9.22 -9.17 15.21
C PRO A 131 8.59 -10.56 15.28
N TYR A 132 8.53 -11.18 16.46
CA TYR A 132 7.90 -12.51 16.63
C TYR A 132 6.42 -12.49 16.30
N GLN A 133 5.70 -11.44 16.77
CA GLN A 133 4.28 -11.27 16.45
C GLN A 133 4.06 -10.93 14.97
N ASN A 134 4.99 -10.21 14.35
CA ASN A 134 4.94 -9.88 12.93
C ASN A 134 5.11 -11.14 12.09
N ILE A 135 6.16 -11.93 12.35
CA ILE A 135 6.43 -13.21 11.67
C ILE A 135 5.25 -14.16 11.83
N ARG A 136 4.75 -14.37 13.05
CA ARG A 136 3.58 -15.21 13.29
C ARG A 136 2.35 -14.77 12.49
N SER A 137 2.13 -13.46 12.37
CA SER A 137 1.03 -12.91 11.57
C SER A 137 1.21 -13.14 10.07
N ILE A 138 2.45 -13.18 9.58
CA ILE A 138 2.78 -13.52 8.18
C ILE A 138 2.55 -15.02 7.94
N LEU A 139 3.09 -15.88 8.80
CA LEU A 139 2.92 -17.34 8.70
C LEU A 139 1.44 -17.73 8.70
N ASN A 140 0.64 -17.16 9.62
CA ASN A 140 -0.80 -17.38 9.67
C ASN A 140 -1.51 -16.99 8.36
N ARG A 141 -1.09 -15.88 7.72
CA ARG A 141 -1.63 -15.46 6.42
C ARG A 141 -1.29 -16.45 5.32
N LEU A 142 -0.09 -16.99 5.35
CA LEU A 142 0.41 -17.97 4.37
C LEU A 142 -0.08 -19.39 4.66
N LYS A 143 -0.78 -19.61 5.79
CA LYS A 143 -1.20 -20.94 6.29
C LYS A 143 -0.03 -21.89 6.49
N ILE A 144 1.13 -21.38 6.89
CA ILE A 144 2.31 -22.14 7.25
C ILE A 144 2.27 -22.35 8.77
N PRO A 145 2.37 -23.61 9.26
CA PRO A 145 2.48 -23.88 10.69
C PRO A 145 3.77 -23.27 11.23
N GLY A 146 3.69 -22.63 12.41
CA GLY A 146 4.81 -22.03 13.13
C GLY A 146 4.99 -22.67 14.47
#